data_a685fb7d37237469961eed031c70020d
#
_entry.id   a685fb7d37237469961eed031c70020d
#
_cell.length_a   1.000
_cell.length_b   1.000
_cell.length_c   1.000
_cell.angle_alpha   90.00
_cell.angle_beta   90.00
_cell.angle_gamma   90.00
#
_symmetry.space_group_name_H-M   'P 1'
#
loop_
_entity.id
_entity.type
_entity.pdbx_description
1 polymer ?
#
loop_
_entity_poly.entity_id
_entity_poly.type
_entity_poly.pdbx_seq_one_letter_code
_entity_poly.pdbx_strand_id
1 'polypeptide(L)'
;MTITQSMGVVSGSTVRAKNVFKDIGAGLKNMVGGELKAYTELLQESRNEALYRMLVDAQSRGANAVVNVRFATSSVSGGAAELLAYGTAVTVQ
;
A
#
# COMPACT_ATOMS: atom_id res chain seq x y z
N MET A 1 11.29 -9.34 -21.18
CA MET A 1 10.02 -9.77 -20.56
C MET A 1 8.86 -9.29 -21.39
N THR A 2 7.96 -10.18 -21.75
CA THR A 2 6.83 -9.85 -22.62
C THR A 2 5.53 -10.10 -21.86
N ILE A 3 4.63 -9.11 -21.85
CA ILE A 3 3.30 -9.28 -21.29
C ILE A 3 2.47 -10.10 -22.26
N THR A 4 1.94 -11.24 -21.80
CA THR A 4 1.15 -12.14 -22.63
C THR A 4 -0.34 -12.00 -22.42
N GLN A 5 -0.76 -11.54 -21.22
CA GLN A 5 -2.17 -11.37 -20.89
C GLN A 5 -2.33 -10.39 -19.76
N SER A 6 -3.38 -9.57 -19.81
CA SER A 6 -3.78 -8.70 -18.73
C SER A 6 -4.99 -9.29 -18.01
N MET A 7 -4.94 -9.33 -16.67
CA MET A 7 -6.05 -9.79 -15.83
C MET A 7 -6.82 -8.65 -15.20
N GLY A 8 -6.49 -7.41 -15.56
CA GLY A 8 -7.20 -6.25 -15.05
C GLY A 8 -6.57 -5.69 -13.78
N VAL A 9 -7.28 -4.75 -13.17
CA VAL A 9 -6.80 -4.04 -11.98
C VAL A 9 -6.93 -4.94 -10.74
N VAL A 10 -5.86 -4.95 -9.96
CA VAL A 10 -5.83 -5.62 -8.66
C VAL A 10 -5.46 -4.62 -7.58
N SER A 11 -5.84 -4.91 -6.35
CA SER A 11 -5.58 -4.00 -5.25
C SER A 11 -5.43 -4.74 -3.93
N GLY A 12 -4.80 -4.06 -2.99
CA GLY A 12 -4.74 -4.49 -1.60
C GLY A 12 -4.70 -3.26 -0.72
N SER A 13 -5.28 -3.34 0.45
CA SER A 13 -5.34 -2.19 1.32
C SER A 13 -5.01 -2.53 2.76
N THR A 14 -4.59 -1.51 3.49
CA THR A 14 -4.34 -1.57 4.92
C THR A 14 -5.08 -0.40 5.55
N VAL A 15 -5.85 -0.68 6.61
CA VAL A 15 -6.55 0.38 7.35
C VAL A 15 -5.86 0.54 8.71
N ARG A 16 -5.52 1.78 9.05
CA ARG A 16 -4.88 2.12 10.32
C ARG A 16 -5.69 3.15 11.05
N ALA A 17 -5.56 3.17 12.37
CA ALA A 17 -6.25 4.14 13.19
C ALA A 17 -5.76 5.56 12.92
N LYS A 18 -6.66 6.52 13.11
CA LYS A 18 -6.42 7.95 12.84
C LYS A 18 -5.12 8.47 13.47
N ASN A 19 -4.85 8.09 14.71
CA ASN A 19 -3.68 8.57 15.42
C ASN A 19 -2.34 8.11 14.79
N VAL A 20 -2.36 7.07 13.96
CA VAL A 20 -1.17 6.59 13.26
C VAL A 20 -0.79 7.54 12.13
N PHE A 21 -1.78 8.01 11.37
CA PHE A 21 -1.53 8.88 10.21
C PHE A 21 -1.74 10.36 10.50
N LYS A 22 -2.60 10.70 11.46
CA LYS A 22 -2.85 12.08 11.83
C LYS A 22 -1.59 12.80 12.29
N ASP A 23 -0.79 12.12 13.10
CA ASP A 23 0.41 12.71 13.70
C ASP A 23 1.56 12.84 12.72
N ILE A 24 1.49 12.20 11.55
CA ILE A 24 2.56 12.27 10.56
C ILE A 24 2.72 13.70 10.05
N GLY A 25 1.62 14.35 9.64
CA GLY A 25 1.67 15.72 9.14
C GLY A 25 1.92 16.76 10.23
N ALA A 26 1.29 16.57 11.39
CA ALA A 26 1.38 17.53 12.49
C ALA A 26 2.65 17.37 13.32
N GLY A 27 3.10 16.14 13.46
CA GLY A 27 4.22 15.82 14.36
C GLY A 27 5.59 15.77 13.71
N LEU A 28 5.67 15.72 12.37
CA LEU A 28 6.96 15.57 11.68
C LEU A 28 7.95 16.70 12.00
N LYS A 29 7.45 17.91 12.16
CA LYS A 29 8.31 19.06 12.47
C LYS A 29 8.97 18.95 13.84
N ASN A 30 8.33 18.21 14.75
CA ASN A 30 8.80 18.08 16.13
C ASN A 30 9.41 16.71 16.40
N MET A 31 9.43 15.84 15.42
CA MET A 31 10.03 14.51 15.56
C MET A 31 11.51 14.58 15.30
N VAL A 32 12.26 13.89 16.14
CA VAL A 32 13.71 13.79 15.99
C VAL A 32 14.14 12.35 16.24
N GLY A 33 15.19 11.93 15.54
CA GLY A 33 15.85 10.67 15.81
C GLY A 33 14.95 9.45 15.74
N GLY A 34 14.82 8.74 16.86
CA GLY A 34 14.12 7.47 16.91
C GLY A 34 12.62 7.54 16.63
N GLU A 35 11.97 8.65 16.96
CA GLU A 35 10.54 8.81 16.70
C GLU A 35 10.26 8.87 15.21
N LEU A 36 11.03 9.62 14.46
CA LEU A 36 10.90 9.71 13.01
C LEU A 36 11.17 8.35 12.37
N LYS A 37 12.16 7.62 12.86
CA LYS A 37 12.47 6.28 12.38
C LYS A 37 11.30 5.33 12.63
N ALA A 38 10.68 5.38 13.82
CA ALA A 38 9.54 4.53 14.14
C ALA A 38 8.36 4.78 13.21
N TYR A 39 8.06 6.05 12.89
CA TYR A 39 7.00 6.37 11.95
C TYR A 39 7.31 5.91 10.54
N THR A 40 8.55 6.06 10.12
CA THR A 40 8.99 5.59 8.81
C THR A 40 8.82 4.08 8.69
N GLU A 41 9.20 3.34 9.73
CA GLU A 41 9.04 1.88 9.76
C GLU A 41 7.57 1.48 9.71
N LEU A 42 6.70 2.21 10.44
CA LEU A 42 5.27 1.94 10.44
C LEU A 42 4.65 2.16 9.06
N LEU A 43 5.02 3.24 8.38
CA LEU A 43 4.56 3.52 7.03
C LEU A 43 5.05 2.46 6.06
N GLN A 44 6.31 2.05 6.20
CA GLN A 44 6.89 0.99 5.37
C GLN A 44 6.16 -0.33 5.57
N GLU A 45 5.86 -0.67 6.81
CA GLU A 45 5.12 -1.89 7.14
C GLU A 45 3.71 -1.87 6.55
N SER A 46 3.00 -0.73 6.67
CA SER A 46 1.66 -0.58 6.12
C SER A 46 1.67 -0.70 4.60
N ARG A 47 2.65 -0.12 3.95
CA ARG A 47 2.82 -0.19 2.50
C ARG A 47 3.11 -1.62 2.05
N ASN A 48 4.00 -2.31 2.75
CA ASN A 48 4.34 -3.69 2.42
C ASN A 48 3.14 -4.62 2.59
N GLU A 49 2.32 -4.39 3.61
CA GLU A 49 1.12 -5.18 3.83
C GLU A 49 0.10 -4.97 2.71
N ALA A 50 -0.12 -3.70 2.31
CA ALA A 50 -1.03 -3.39 1.20
C ALA A 50 -0.52 -4.02 -0.10
N LEU A 51 0.78 -3.92 -0.35
CA LEU A 51 1.43 -4.52 -1.51
C LEU A 51 1.26 -6.03 -1.53
N TYR A 52 1.48 -6.68 -0.39
CA TYR A 52 1.32 -8.13 -0.25
C TYR A 52 -0.11 -8.56 -0.60
N ARG A 53 -1.10 -7.85 -0.07
CA ARG A 53 -2.51 -8.16 -0.34
C ARG A 53 -2.85 -7.98 -1.81
N MET A 54 -2.28 -6.97 -2.47
CA MET A 54 -2.44 -6.78 -3.90
C MET A 54 -1.84 -7.96 -4.69
N LEU A 55 -0.66 -8.42 -4.29
CA LEU A 55 0.00 -9.55 -4.95
C LEU A 55 -0.77 -10.85 -4.77
N VAL A 56 -1.38 -11.05 -3.60
CA VAL A 56 -2.26 -12.20 -3.36
C VAL A 56 -3.48 -12.16 -4.29
N ASP A 57 -4.08 -10.97 -4.46
CA ASP A 57 -5.19 -10.80 -5.40
C ASP A 57 -4.77 -11.14 -6.82
N ALA A 58 -3.61 -10.65 -7.26
CA ALA A 58 -3.08 -10.96 -8.59
C ALA A 58 -2.84 -12.46 -8.76
N GLN A 59 -2.24 -13.09 -7.78
CA GLN A 59 -1.97 -14.53 -7.83
C GLN A 59 -3.25 -15.33 -7.92
N SER A 60 -4.30 -14.91 -7.21
CA SER A 60 -5.59 -15.59 -7.24
C SER A 60 -6.25 -15.55 -8.61
N ARG A 61 -5.85 -14.61 -9.46
CA ARG A 61 -6.35 -14.46 -10.82
C ARG A 61 -5.44 -15.15 -11.85
N GLY A 62 -4.40 -15.82 -11.40
CA GLY A 62 -3.47 -16.52 -12.28
C GLY A 62 -2.36 -15.67 -12.87
N ALA A 63 -2.20 -14.43 -12.40
CA ALA A 63 -1.12 -13.56 -12.83
C ALA A 63 0.19 -13.96 -12.19
N ASN A 64 1.31 -13.65 -12.86
CA ASN A 64 2.64 -13.84 -12.31
C ASN A 64 3.42 -12.54 -12.16
N ALA A 65 2.77 -11.41 -12.43
CA ALA A 65 3.39 -10.09 -12.25
C ALA A 65 2.30 -9.01 -12.09
N VAL A 66 2.70 -7.89 -11.51
CA VAL A 66 1.85 -6.70 -11.44
C VAL A 66 2.68 -5.53 -11.94
N VAL A 67 2.11 -4.74 -12.83
CA VAL A 67 2.78 -3.58 -13.43
C VAL A 67 2.01 -2.31 -13.10
N ASN A 68 2.68 -1.16 -13.22
CA ASN A 68 2.09 0.16 -12.96
C ASN A 68 1.53 0.26 -11.54
N VAL A 69 2.30 -0.19 -10.56
CA VAL A 69 1.87 -0.14 -9.16
C VAL A 69 1.85 1.30 -8.68
N ARG A 70 0.74 1.66 -8.02
CA ARG A 70 0.52 2.97 -7.41
C ARG A 70 0.02 2.78 -5.99
N PHE A 71 0.23 3.80 -5.18
CA PHE A 71 -0.30 3.85 -3.82
C PHE A 71 -1.20 5.08 -3.69
N ALA A 72 -2.28 4.92 -2.94
CA ALA A 72 -3.18 6.03 -2.63
C ALA A 72 -3.55 5.94 -1.15
N THR A 73 -3.80 7.09 -0.55
CA THR A 73 -4.20 7.18 0.85
C THR A 73 -5.52 7.93 0.91
N SER A 74 -6.45 7.43 1.70
CA SER A 74 -7.74 8.09 1.90
C SER A 74 -8.16 8.03 3.35
N SER A 75 -8.98 9.00 3.76
CA SER A 75 -9.62 8.98 5.06
C SER A 75 -10.91 8.16 4.98
N VAL A 76 -11.15 7.35 5.99
CA VAL A 76 -12.40 6.61 6.10
C VAL A 76 -13.11 7.06 7.37
N SER A 77 -14.40 6.76 7.47
CA SER A 77 -15.19 7.15 8.65
C SER A 77 -14.65 6.47 9.91
N GLY A 78 -14.92 7.09 11.06
CA GLY A 78 -14.43 6.56 12.33
C GLY A 78 -13.00 6.95 12.66
N GLY A 79 -12.40 7.85 11.88
CA GLY A 79 -11.06 8.35 12.18
C GLY A 79 -9.93 7.44 11.77
N ALA A 80 -10.16 6.56 10.80
CA ALA A 80 -9.13 5.70 10.24
C ALA A 80 -8.65 6.25 8.89
N ALA A 81 -7.50 5.81 8.45
CA ALA A 81 -6.98 6.08 7.13
C ALA A 81 -6.69 4.77 6.41
N GLU A 82 -6.90 4.76 5.11
CA GLU A 82 -6.62 3.61 4.27
C GLU A 82 -5.42 3.89 3.39
N LEU A 83 -4.51 2.94 3.34
CA LEU A 83 -3.43 2.92 2.37
C LEU A 83 -3.75 1.84 1.36
N LEU A 84 -3.89 2.22 0.10
CA LEU A 84 -4.27 1.34 -1.00
C LEU A 84 -3.09 1.17 -1.94
N ALA A 85 -2.76 -0.09 -2.25
CA ALA A 85 -1.86 -0.44 -3.34
C ALA A 85 -2.70 -0.99 -4.49
N TYR A 86 -2.46 -0.53 -5.71
CA TYR A 86 -3.18 -1.03 -6.87
C TYR A 86 -2.28 -1.04 -8.09
N GLY A 87 -2.64 -1.86 -9.05
CA GLY A 87 -1.88 -2.01 -10.27
C GLY A 87 -2.61 -2.91 -11.24
N THR A 88 -1.95 -3.31 -12.32
CA THR A 88 -2.51 -4.20 -13.32
C THR A 88 -1.82 -5.55 -13.23
N ALA A 89 -2.62 -6.59 -13.00
CA ALA A 89 -2.13 -7.96 -12.97
C ALA A 89 -1.94 -8.48 -14.40
N VAL A 90 -0.80 -9.11 -14.65
CA VAL A 90 -0.45 -9.61 -15.98
C VAL A 90 0.24 -10.95 -15.87
N THR A 91 0.27 -11.68 -16.98
CA THR A 91 1.23 -12.77 -17.13
C THR A 91 2.35 -12.31 -18.05
N VAL A 92 3.56 -12.70 -17.69
CA VAL A 92 4.78 -12.37 -18.46
C VAL A 92 5.56 -13.64 -18.75
N GLN A 93 6.31 -13.59 -19.83
CA GLN A 93 7.24 -14.65 -20.20
C GLN A 93 8.64 -14.11 -20.40
#